data_c8e3e3183b032d3d3c91a0fc9771e702
#
_entry.id   c8e3e3183b032d3d3c91a0fc9771e702
#
_cell.length_a   1.000
_cell.length_b   1.000
_cell.length_c   1.000
_cell.angle_alpha   90.00
_cell.angle_beta   90.00
_cell.angle_gamma   90.00
#
_symmetry.space_group_name_H-M   'P 1'
#
loop_
_entity.id
_entity.type
_entity.pdbx_description
1 polymer ?
#
loop_
_entity_poly.entity_id
_entity_poly.type
_entity_poly.pdbx_seq_one_letter_code
_entity_poly.pdbx_strand_id
1 'polypeptide(L)'
;MANXPLTICALPLNIAAASRNENLAXVRSALETLPQAADILVLPELFSTGFIADAEQIRIHAEPDSGPTMTELRXLASRHHIAICGSLLGCNSERTEFYNRGFFIEPNGETAYCNKRHLFGLSPEAKLMTAGRTSYPTVRFRGWSIGFGVCYDLRFPVWSRNRMVHGSPAYXXFIYVANWPSVXGYALDTLLRARAIENQAYIVCCNRSGEDAYGQYDGQSYMDDFHGRVXAQSXGAAPIFMTAEREALEASRRKLTALLDADNFKIEF
;
A
#
# COMPACT_ATOMS: atom_id res chain seq x y z
N MET A 1 -23.20 -6.49 11.20
CA MET A 1 -21.85 -5.89 11.12
C MET A 1 -21.33 -5.81 9.69
N ALA A 2 -22.11 -6.26 8.71
CA ALA A 2 -21.64 -6.38 7.34
C ALA A 2 -21.33 -5.03 6.68
N ASN A 3 -21.89 -3.95 7.15
CA ASN A 3 -21.79 -2.66 6.44
C ASN A 3 -21.09 -1.54 7.18
N UNK A 4 -20.19 -1.74 8.02
CA UNK A 4 -19.52 -0.79 8.68
C UNK A 4 -18.74 -0.05 7.77
N PRO A 5 -18.68 1.13 8.08
CA PRO A 5 -17.72 1.91 7.34
C PRO A 5 -16.29 1.61 7.76
N LEU A 6 -15.35 1.96 6.88
CA LEU A 6 -13.94 1.69 7.15
C LEU A 6 -13.17 3.00 7.03
N THR A 7 -12.49 3.40 8.09
CA THR A 7 -11.71 4.65 8.08
C THR A 7 -10.24 4.33 7.88
N ILE A 8 -9.64 4.95 6.88
CA ILE A 8 -8.25 4.74 6.52
C ILE A 8 -7.47 6.03 6.75
N CYS A 9 -6.30 5.89 7.34
CA CYS A 9 -5.35 6.99 7.53
C CYS A 9 -4.10 6.69 6.71
N ALA A 10 -3.68 7.63 5.86
CA ALA A 10 -2.40 7.53 5.19
C ALA A 10 -1.42 8.50 5.83
N LEU A 11 -0.23 8.02 6.13
CA LEU A 11 0.84 8.81 6.76
C LEU A 11 1.96 9.02 5.76
N PRO A 12 2.05 10.20 5.11
CA PRO A 12 3.07 10.45 4.09
C PRO A 12 4.44 10.72 4.73
N LEU A 13 4.99 9.71 5.35
CA LEU A 13 6.21 9.78 6.13
C LEU A 13 7.37 10.38 5.33
N ASN A 14 8.13 11.27 5.95
CA ASN A 14 9.42 11.71 5.41
C ASN A 14 10.46 10.69 5.87
N ILE A 15 10.79 9.76 5.00
CA ILE A 15 11.60 8.60 5.37
C ILE A 15 13.05 9.02 5.60
N ALA A 16 13.59 8.66 6.77
CA ALA A 16 15.00 8.84 7.07
C ALA A 16 15.78 7.69 6.46
N ALA A 17 16.77 8.02 5.61
CA ALA A 17 17.48 7.01 4.84
C ALA A 17 18.20 6.02 5.75
N ALA A 18 17.99 4.74 5.52
CA ALA A 18 18.66 3.64 6.22
C ALA A 18 18.58 3.78 7.74
N SER A 19 17.48 4.38 8.25
CA SER A 19 17.36 4.64 9.68
C SER A 19 16.05 4.08 10.22
N ARG A 20 16.03 2.77 10.42
CA ARG A 20 14.85 2.07 10.90
C ARG A 20 14.31 2.69 12.19
N ASN A 21 15.20 2.99 13.13
CA ASN A 21 14.73 3.48 14.44
C ASN A 21 14.07 4.84 14.33
N GLU A 22 14.60 5.74 13.50
CA GLU A 22 13.96 7.03 13.30
C GLU A 22 12.59 6.87 12.63
N ASN A 23 12.52 6.01 11.64
CA ASN A 23 11.26 5.83 10.91
C ASN A 23 10.20 5.18 11.79
N LEU A 24 10.58 4.21 12.60
CA LEU A 24 9.64 3.61 13.53
C LEU A 24 9.20 4.59 14.61
N ALA A 25 10.07 5.46 15.04
CA ALA A 25 9.68 6.49 15.99
C ALA A 25 8.63 7.44 15.42
N UNK A 26 8.65 7.61 14.25
CA UNK A 26 7.73 8.42 13.61
C UNK A 26 6.40 7.80 13.57
N VAL A 27 6.47 6.50 13.30
CA VAL A 27 5.21 5.76 13.28
C VAL A 27 4.59 5.67 14.68
N ARG A 28 5.40 5.37 15.66
CA ARG A 28 4.90 5.31 17.05
C ARG A 28 4.24 6.61 17.46
N SER A 29 4.92 7.72 17.20
CA SER A 29 4.40 9.03 17.58
C SER A 29 3.09 9.33 16.86
N ALA A 30 3.01 9.03 15.57
CA ALA A 30 1.79 9.27 14.80
C ALA A 30 0.62 8.50 15.39
N LEU A 31 0.84 7.24 15.74
CA LEU A 31 -0.24 6.43 16.30
C LEU A 31 -0.75 6.98 17.63
N GLU A 32 0.16 7.56 18.41
CA GLU A 32 -0.23 8.14 19.70
C GLU A 32 -0.97 9.46 19.58
N THR A 33 -0.83 10.14 18.45
CA THR A 33 -1.35 11.50 18.28
C THR A 33 -2.31 11.64 17.10
N LEU A 34 -2.86 10.54 16.58
CA LEU A 34 -3.83 10.64 15.48
C LEU A 34 -4.99 11.53 15.90
N PRO A 35 -5.38 12.47 15.04
CA PRO A 35 -6.49 13.37 15.39
C PRO A 35 -7.85 12.71 15.40
N GLN A 36 -7.95 11.51 14.83
CA GLN A 36 -9.20 10.75 14.88
C GLN A 36 -8.90 9.27 14.75
N ALA A 37 -9.87 8.45 15.09
CA ALA A 37 -9.72 7.01 15.02
C ALA A 37 -9.63 6.54 13.57
N ALA A 38 -8.89 5.49 13.35
CA ALA A 38 -8.79 4.86 12.03
C ALA A 38 -8.76 3.35 12.21
N ASP A 39 -9.22 2.65 11.17
CA ASP A 39 -9.17 1.19 11.13
C ASP A 39 -7.85 0.70 10.53
N ILE A 40 -7.29 1.46 9.60
CA ILE A 40 -6.06 1.10 8.90
C ILE A 40 -5.14 2.31 8.84
N LEU A 41 -3.87 2.09 9.18
CA LEU A 41 -2.81 3.06 8.94
C LEU A 41 -1.99 2.58 7.76
N VAL A 42 -1.81 3.46 6.76
CA VAL A 42 -1.03 3.12 5.57
C VAL A 42 0.27 3.92 5.59
N LEU A 43 1.38 3.21 5.43
CA LEU A 43 2.73 3.77 5.40
C LEU A 43 3.26 3.74 3.97
N PRO A 44 4.27 4.54 3.63
CA PRO A 44 4.84 4.52 2.29
C PRO A 44 5.65 3.26 1.99
N GLU A 45 6.09 3.17 0.75
CA GLU A 45 6.96 2.10 0.27
C GLU A 45 8.32 2.16 0.97
N LEU A 46 8.84 0.98 1.35
CA LEU A 46 10.15 0.86 2.00
C LEU A 46 10.27 1.84 3.16
N PHE A 47 9.22 1.89 3.99
CA PHE A 47 9.10 2.97 4.96
C PHE A 47 10.23 2.99 5.99
N SER A 48 10.83 1.84 6.27
CA SER A 48 11.80 1.77 7.36
C SER A 48 13.21 2.14 6.94
N THR A 49 13.53 2.07 5.64
CA THR A 49 14.89 2.36 5.17
C THR A 49 14.96 3.36 4.03
N GLY A 50 13.84 3.57 3.31
CA GLY A 50 13.92 4.18 2.01
C GLY A 50 14.59 3.24 1.02
N PHE A 51 14.77 3.70 -0.21
CA PHE A 51 15.40 2.86 -1.23
C PHE A 51 16.91 2.84 -1.02
N ILE A 52 17.50 1.65 -1.04
CA ILE A 52 18.94 1.44 -0.88
C ILE A 52 19.48 0.86 -2.18
N ALA A 53 20.49 1.54 -2.75
CA ALA A 53 21.02 1.18 -4.07
C ALA A 53 22.32 0.39 -4.03
N ASP A 54 22.78 0.01 -2.86
CA ASP A 54 24.05 -0.68 -2.67
C ASP A 54 23.77 -2.11 -2.20
N ALA A 55 24.29 -3.09 -2.92
CA ALA A 55 23.99 -4.50 -2.61
C ALA A 55 24.40 -4.89 -1.19
N GLU A 56 25.54 -4.39 -0.72
CA GLU A 56 25.96 -4.74 0.64
C GLU A 56 25.05 -4.11 1.68
N GLN A 57 24.65 -2.86 1.47
CA GLN A 57 23.75 -2.21 2.40
C GLN A 57 22.36 -2.87 2.40
N ILE A 58 21.93 -3.35 1.25
CA ILE A 58 20.69 -4.13 1.20
C ILE A 58 20.81 -5.37 2.10
N ARG A 59 21.92 -6.09 2.00
CA ARG A 59 22.11 -7.28 2.84
C ARG A 59 22.11 -6.94 4.33
N ILE A 60 22.69 -5.79 4.68
CA ILE A 60 22.74 -5.36 6.08
C ILE A 60 21.36 -4.97 6.61
N HIS A 61 20.59 -4.25 5.82
CA HIS A 61 19.33 -3.65 6.30
C HIS A 61 18.10 -4.50 6.04
N ALA A 62 18.18 -5.49 5.15
CA ALA A 62 17.01 -6.33 4.86
C ALA A 62 16.64 -7.17 6.07
N GLU A 63 15.34 -7.42 6.23
CA GLU A 63 14.84 -8.16 7.38
C GLU A 63 13.98 -9.33 6.91
N PRO A 64 14.12 -10.49 7.55
CA PRO A 64 13.16 -11.58 7.33
C PRO A 64 11.83 -11.26 7.99
N ASP A 65 10.83 -12.13 7.78
CA ASP A 65 9.50 -11.92 8.32
C ASP A 65 9.49 -11.78 9.84
N SER A 66 10.44 -12.42 10.51
CA SER A 66 10.54 -12.39 11.97
C SER A 66 11.41 -11.27 12.48
N GLY A 67 11.80 -10.33 11.60
CA GLY A 67 12.72 -9.28 11.97
C GLY A 67 12.14 -8.24 12.90
N PRO A 68 12.99 -7.34 13.38
CA PRO A 68 12.56 -6.38 14.42
C PRO A 68 11.50 -5.38 13.95
N THR A 69 11.52 -4.97 12.68
CA THR A 69 10.53 -4.00 12.22
C THR A 69 9.11 -4.60 12.25
N MET A 70 8.93 -5.79 11.66
CA MET A 70 7.62 -6.41 11.66
C MET A 70 7.18 -6.76 13.07
N THR A 71 8.11 -7.19 13.92
CA THR A 71 7.80 -7.49 15.32
C THR A 71 7.25 -6.25 16.02
N GLU A 72 7.89 -5.11 15.83
CA GLU A 72 7.42 -3.87 16.46
C GLU A 72 6.09 -3.42 15.87
N LEU A 73 5.92 -3.51 14.56
CA LEU A 73 4.66 -3.11 13.94
C LEU A 73 3.49 -3.96 14.44
N ARG A 74 3.69 -5.24 14.64
CA ARG A 74 2.65 -6.08 15.23
C ARG A 74 2.24 -5.64 16.64
N UNK A 75 3.13 -5.19 17.27
CA UNK A 75 2.90 -4.70 18.54
C UNK A 75 2.13 -3.45 18.55
N LEU A 76 2.50 -2.64 17.68
CA LEU A 76 1.76 -1.37 17.56
C LEU A 76 0.35 -1.61 17.05
N ALA A 77 0.18 -2.49 16.07
CA ALA A 77 -1.15 -2.80 15.54
C ALA A 77 -2.06 -3.30 16.66
N SER A 78 -1.55 -4.19 17.49
CA SER A 78 -2.34 -4.73 18.60
C SER A 78 -2.67 -3.66 19.64
N ARG A 79 -1.66 -2.89 20.03
CA ARG A 79 -1.85 -1.86 21.07
C ARG A 79 -2.89 -0.82 20.65
N HIS A 80 -2.84 -0.40 19.41
CA HIS A 80 -3.73 0.66 18.94
C HIS A 80 -4.99 0.16 18.25
N HIS A 81 -5.17 -1.17 18.19
CA HIS A 81 -6.34 -1.78 17.57
C HIS A 81 -6.54 -1.29 16.13
N ILE A 82 -5.44 -1.26 15.37
CA ILE A 82 -5.43 -0.71 14.02
C ILE A 82 -4.62 -1.67 13.12
N ALA A 83 -5.07 -1.83 11.88
CA ALA A 83 -4.26 -2.56 10.91
C ALA A 83 -3.18 -1.63 10.35
N ILE A 84 -2.05 -2.18 9.94
CA ILE A 84 -0.95 -1.39 9.36
C ILE A 84 -0.54 -1.99 8.04
N CYS A 85 -0.51 -1.15 6.99
CA CYS A 85 -0.16 -1.56 5.63
C CYS A 85 1.01 -0.70 5.16
N GLY A 86 1.97 -1.33 4.48
CA GLY A 86 3.14 -0.61 3.99
C GLY A 86 4.04 -1.56 3.22
N SER A 87 5.30 -1.17 3.00
CA SER A 87 6.28 -2.12 2.53
C SER A 87 7.63 -1.86 3.20
N LEU A 88 8.44 -2.90 3.23
CA LEU A 88 9.78 -2.80 3.79
C LEU A 88 10.75 -3.64 2.98
N LEU A 89 12.04 -3.40 3.19
CA LEU A 89 13.11 -4.17 2.57
C LEU A 89 13.20 -5.52 3.28
N GLY A 90 12.74 -6.55 2.60
CA GLY A 90 12.68 -7.90 3.17
C GLY A 90 13.70 -8.84 2.58
N CYS A 91 13.87 -9.99 3.21
CA CYS A 91 14.74 -11.02 2.68
C CYS A 91 14.24 -12.41 3.09
N ASN A 92 14.74 -13.43 2.41
CA ASN A 92 14.51 -14.78 2.84
C ASN A 92 15.45 -15.08 4.04
N SER A 93 15.23 -16.22 4.69
CA SER A 93 15.98 -16.54 5.88
C SER A 93 17.48 -16.70 5.62
N GLU A 94 17.84 -17.14 4.42
CA GLU A 94 19.23 -17.33 4.04
C GLU A 94 19.93 -16.03 3.63
N ARG A 95 19.18 -14.95 3.50
CA ARG A 95 19.68 -13.63 3.06
C ARG A 95 20.34 -13.71 1.69
N THR A 96 19.69 -14.46 0.78
CA THR A 96 20.15 -14.60 -0.60
C THR A 96 19.19 -13.96 -1.59
N GLU A 97 17.94 -13.71 -1.17
CA GLU A 97 16.97 -13.00 -2.00
C GLU A 97 16.38 -11.85 -1.22
N PHE A 98 16.21 -10.73 -1.92
CA PHE A 98 15.77 -9.49 -1.29
C PHE A 98 14.53 -8.98 -2.00
N TYR A 99 13.58 -8.45 -1.23
CA TYR A 99 12.26 -8.11 -1.74
C TYR A 99 11.85 -6.71 -1.27
N ASN A 100 11.14 -6.03 -2.13
CA ASN A 100 10.34 -4.90 -1.68
C ASN A 100 9.01 -5.52 -1.24
N ARG A 101 8.89 -5.76 0.04
CA ARG A 101 7.82 -6.62 0.55
C ARG A 101 6.68 -5.80 1.13
N GLY A 102 5.54 -5.78 0.42
CA GLY A 102 4.33 -5.19 0.95
C GLY A 102 3.74 -6.07 2.04
N PHE A 103 3.10 -5.42 3.00
CA PHE A 103 2.50 -6.14 4.13
C PHE A 103 1.18 -5.50 4.54
N PHE A 104 0.31 -6.32 5.11
CA PHE A 104 -0.91 -5.87 5.75
C PHE A 104 -1.00 -6.65 7.06
N ILE A 105 -0.85 -5.94 8.17
CA ILE A 105 -0.83 -6.52 9.52
C ILE A 105 -2.16 -6.21 10.19
N GLU A 106 -2.89 -7.22 10.64
CA GLU A 106 -4.12 -7.02 11.39
C GLU A 106 -3.81 -6.84 12.87
N PRO A 107 -4.72 -6.22 13.64
CA PRO A 107 -4.49 -6.04 15.08
C PRO A 107 -4.21 -7.33 15.83
N ASN A 108 -4.70 -8.48 15.33
CA ASN A 108 -4.42 -9.77 15.97
C ASN A 108 -3.05 -10.34 15.55
N GLY A 109 -2.31 -9.63 14.73
CA GLY A 109 -0.97 -10.04 14.30
C GLY A 109 -0.94 -10.81 12.99
N GLU A 110 -2.09 -11.28 12.49
CA GLU A 110 -2.10 -11.95 11.19
C GLU A 110 -1.59 -11.00 10.12
N THR A 111 -0.74 -11.50 9.24
CA THR A 111 -0.07 -10.67 8.26
C THR A 111 -0.16 -11.30 6.88
N ALA A 112 -0.56 -10.47 5.90
CA ALA A 112 -0.48 -10.85 4.49
C ALA A 112 0.69 -10.13 3.87
N TYR A 113 1.35 -10.76 2.92
CA TYR A 113 2.52 -10.22 2.25
C TYR A 113 2.32 -10.17 0.75
N CYS A 114 2.97 -9.18 0.11
CA CYS A 114 2.98 -9.06 -1.34
C CYS A 114 4.34 -8.51 -1.76
N ASN A 115 5.23 -9.37 -2.23
CA ASN A 115 6.48 -8.86 -2.79
C ASN A 115 6.15 -8.08 -4.06
N LYS A 116 6.72 -6.89 -4.19
CA LYS A 116 6.45 -6.00 -5.33
C LYS A 116 6.57 -6.78 -6.62
N ARG A 117 5.49 -6.79 -7.41
CA ARG A 117 5.46 -7.59 -8.63
C ARG A 117 6.31 -6.97 -9.73
N HIS A 118 6.26 -5.64 -9.84
CA HIS A 118 6.95 -4.93 -10.93
C HIS A 118 8.05 -4.07 -10.33
N LEU A 119 9.28 -4.52 -10.45
CA LEU A 119 10.42 -3.76 -9.95
C LEU A 119 10.71 -2.61 -10.91
N PHE A 120 11.09 -1.46 -10.35
CA PHE A 120 11.27 -0.27 -11.17
C PHE A 120 12.56 -0.36 -11.99
N GLY A 121 12.42 -0.53 -13.31
CA GLY A 121 13.55 -0.82 -14.17
C GLY A 121 14.50 0.36 -14.40
N LEU A 122 14.04 1.59 -14.13
CA LEU A 122 14.90 2.76 -14.29
C LEU A 122 15.75 3.03 -13.06
N SER A 123 15.65 2.19 -12.06
CA SER A 123 16.46 2.30 -10.86
C SER A 123 17.20 0.99 -10.64
N PRO A 124 18.16 0.95 -9.70
CA PRO A 124 18.82 -0.32 -9.41
C PRO A 124 17.93 -1.39 -8.81
N GLU A 125 16.69 -1.06 -8.45
CA GLU A 125 15.79 -2.01 -7.80
C GLU A 125 15.67 -3.31 -8.58
N ALA A 126 15.51 -3.21 -9.91
CA ALA A 126 15.31 -4.39 -10.75
C ALA A 126 16.52 -5.32 -10.77
N LYS A 127 17.72 -4.76 -10.53
CA LYS A 127 18.93 -5.57 -10.51
C LYS A 127 19.23 -6.16 -9.14
N LEU A 128 18.77 -5.49 -8.08
CA LEU A 128 19.16 -5.85 -6.72
C LEU A 128 18.13 -6.68 -5.98
N MET A 129 16.88 -6.65 -6.43
CA MET A 129 15.79 -7.32 -5.72
C MET A 129 15.13 -8.37 -6.58
N THR A 130 14.36 -9.24 -5.94
CA THR A 130 13.61 -10.30 -6.61
C THR A 130 12.15 -9.87 -6.73
N ALA A 131 11.60 -9.96 -7.93
CA ALA A 131 10.20 -9.58 -8.17
C ALA A 131 9.26 -10.64 -7.61
N GLY A 132 8.09 -10.17 -7.16
CA GLY A 132 7.02 -11.07 -6.77
C GLY A 132 6.48 -11.82 -7.99
N ARG A 133 5.99 -13.02 -7.77
CA ARG A 133 5.49 -13.87 -8.85
C ARG A 133 4.12 -14.44 -8.51
N THR A 134 3.28 -13.61 -7.90
CA THR A 134 1.92 -14.00 -7.52
C THR A 134 0.94 -12.91 -7.86
N SER A 135 -0.33 -13.25 -7.84
CA SER A 135 -1.40 -12.27 -7.88
C SER A 135 -1.34 -11.37 -6.64
N TYR A 136 -2.01 -10.22 -6.73
CA TYR A 136 -2.12 -9.39 -5.54
C TYR A 136 -2.87 -10.17 -4.45
N PRO A 137 -2.53 -9.95 -3.19
CA PRO A 137 -3.27 -10.58 -2.10
C PRO A 137 -4.59 -9.86 -1.86
N THR A 138 -5.55 -10.57 -1.29
CA THR A 138 -6.75 -9.95 -0.75
C THR A 138 -6.89 -10.35 0.70
N VAL A 139 -7.23 -9.35 1.52
CA VAL A 139 -7.38 -9.52 2.95
C VAL A 139 -8.84 -9.26 3.31
N ARG A 140 -9.41 -10.11 4.16
CA ARG A 140 -10.74 -9.85 4.72
C ARG A 140 -10.55 -9.21 6.08
N PHE A 141 -10.91 -7.93 6.19
CA PHE A 141 -10.69 -7.17 7.41
C PHE A 141 -11.92 -6.33 7.71
N ARG A 142 -12.51 -6.60 8.87
CA ARG A 142 -13.71 -5.89 9.36
C ARG A 142 -14.81 -5.84 8.31
N GLY A 143 -14.99 -6.95 7.59
CA GLY A 143 -16.03 -7.08 6.60
C GLY A 143 -15.70 -6.53 5.21
N TRP A 144 -14.53 -5.96 5.03
CA TRP A 144 -14.08 -5.45 3.74
C TRP A 144 -13.07 -6.40 3.11
N SER A 145 -13.11 -6.52 1.80
CA SER A 145 -12.04 -7.21 1.08
C SER A 145 -11.12 -6.16 0.48
N ILE A 146 -9.84 -6.30 0.76
CA ILE A 146 -8.84 -5.27 0.47
C ILE A 146 -7.68 -5.91 -0.27
N GLY A 147 -7.32 -5.34 -1.43
CA GLY A 147 -6.09 -5.73 -2.11
C GLY A 147 -5.02 -4.69 -1.89
N PHE A 148 -3.78 -5.05 -2.12
CA PHE A 148 -2.71 -4.05 -2.03
C PHE A 148 -1.53 -4.41 -2.94
N GLY A 149 -0.80 -3.37 -3.31
CA GLY A 149 0.39 -3.49 -4.14
C GLY A 149 1.34 -2.34 -3.86
N VAL A 150 2.45 -2.29 -4.60
CA VAL A 150 3.56 -1.41 -4.28
C VAL A 150 3.94 -0.57 -5.51
N CYS A 151 3.70 0.72 -5.42
CA CYS A 151 4.24 1.79 -6.25
C CYS A 151 4.12 1.52 -7.76
N TYR A 152 5.20 1.05 -8.38
CA TYR A 152 5.24 0.79 -9.84
C TYR A 152 4.14 -0.17 -10.28
N ASP A 153 3.65 -1.02 -9.35
CA ASP A 153 2.52 -1.90 -9.66
C ASP A 153 1.31 -1.13 -10.18
N LEU A 154 1.15 0.13 -9.77
CA LEU A 154 0.05 0.98 -10.22
C LEU A 154 0.01 1.13 -11.74
N ARG A 155 1.16 1.08 -12.41
CA ARG A 155 1.22 1.26 -13.85
C ARG A 155 0.77 0.03 -14.65
N PHE A 156 0.42 -1.05 -13.98
CA PHE A 156 0.12 -2.32 -14.64
C PHE A 156 -1.29 -2.79 -14.30
N PRO A 157 -2.30 -2.27 -15.04
CA PRO A 157 -3.71 -2.52 -14.67
C PRO A 157 -4.13 -3.98 -14.79
N VAL A 158 -3.47 -4.75 -15.64
CA VAL A 158 -3.81 -6.17 -15.75
C VAL A 158 -3.58 -6.88 -14.43
N TRP A 159 -2.45 -6.60 -13.77
CA TRP A 159 -2.10 -7.26 -12.52
C TRP A 159 -3.10 -6.92 -11.40
N SER A 160 -3.52 -5.67 -11.31
CA SER A 160 -4.38 -5.23 -10.20
C SER A 160 -5.87 -5.22 -10.56
N ARG A 161 -6.24 -5.81 -11.69
CA ARG A 161 -7.63 -5.82 -12.12
C ARG A 161 -8.52 -6.48 -11.08
N ASN A 162 -9.66 -5.87 -10.80
CA ASN A 162 -10.64 -6.38 -9.85
C ASN A 162 -11.43 -7.50 -10.52
N ARG A 163 -10.99 -8.73 -10.29
CA ARG A 163 -11.56 -9.90 -10.93
C ARG A 163 -12.75 -10.42 -10.15
N MET A 164 -13.65 -11.11 -10.85
CA MET A 164 -14.74 -11.80 -10.20
C MET A 164 -14.20 -13.11 -9.61
N VAL A 165 -14.42 -13.29 -8.32
CA VAL A 165 -14.00 -14.50 -7.60
C VAL A 165 -15.24 -15.08 -6.94
N HIS A 166 -15.62 -16.28 -7.36
CA HIS A 166 -16.82 -16.93 -6.84
C HIS A 166 -18.05 -16.02 -6.90
N GLY A 167 -18.18 -15.31 -8.00
CA GLY A 167 -19.35 -14.47 -8.23
C GLY A 167 -19.32 -13.10 -7.61
N SER A 168 -18.23 -12.71 -6.99
CA SER A 168 -18.10 -11.39 -6.37
C SER A 168 -16.80 -10.73 -6.79
N PRO A 169 -16.75 -9.39 -6.86
CA PRO A 169 -15.47 -8.71 -7.11
C PRO A 169 -14.47 -9.02 -6.00
N ALA A 170 -13.20 -9.12 -6.38
CA ALA A 170 -12.15 -9.55 -5.45
C ALA A 170 -11.93 -8.56 -4.32
N TYR A 171 -12.08 -7.30 -4.61
CA TYR A 171 -11.81 -6.33 -3.57
C TYR A 171 -12.77 -5.15 -3.61
N UNK A 172 -12.95 -4.35 -2.38
CA UNK A 172 -13.64 -3.24 -2.10
C UNK A 172 -12.83 -2.10 -2.05
N UNK A 173 -11.28 -2.10 -1.52
CA UNK A 173 -10.46 -1.18 -1.40
C UNK A 173 -9.33 -1.67 -1.93
N PHE A 174 -8.42 -0.89 -2.73
CA PHE A 174 -7.07 -1.34 -3.07
C PHE A 174 -6.09 -0.28 -2.59
N ILE A 175 -5.02 -0.72 -1.95
CA ILE A 175 -4.05 0.18 -1.35
C ILE A 175 -2.73 0.07 -2.12
N TYR A 176 -2.20 1.22 -2.56
CA TYR A 176 -0.85 1.32 -3.11
C TYR A 176 0.02 2.08 -2.13
N VAL A 177 1.18 1.52 -1.82
CA VAL A 177 2.17 2.21 -1.00
C VAL A 177 3.32 2.63 -1.92
N ALA A 178 3.83 3.85 -1.76
CA ALA A 178 4.66 4.42 -2.83
C ALA A 178 5.76 5.34 -2.34
N ASN A 179 6.82 5.38 -3.15
CA ASN A 179 7.79 6.48 -3.15
C ASN A 179 7.83 6.97 -4.59
N TRP A 180 6.88 7.80 -4.93
CA TRP A 180 6.62 8.24 -6.29
C TRP A 180 7.02 9.70 -6.42
N PRO A 181 8.08 9.99 -7.17
CA PRO A 181 8.59 11.36 -7.21
C PRO A 181 7.58 12.37 -7.73
N SER A 182 7.69 13.60 -7.23
CA SER A 182 6.75 14.66 -7.56
C SER A 182 6.68 14.94 -9.05
N VAL A 183 7.78 14.80 -9.77
CA VAL A 183 7.77 14.99 -11.24
C VAL A 183 6.82 14.05 -11.95
N UNK A 184 6.45 13.06 -11.35
CA UNK A 184 5.56 12.20 -11.86
C UNK A 184 4.29 12.21 -11.22
N GLY A 185 3.94 13.30 -10.66
CA GLY A 185 2.68 13.41 -9.91
C GLY A 185 1.43 13.38 -10.76
N TYR A 186 1.48 13.92 -11.97
CA TYR A 186 0.33 13.86 -12.85
C TYR A 186 -0.05 12.40 -13.16
N ALA A 187 0.94 11.58 -13.46
CA ALA A 187 0.67 10.17 -13.75
C ALA A 187 0.11 9.46 -12.52
N LEU A 188 0.64 9.77 -11.35
CA LEU A 188 0.15 9.17 -10.12
C LEU A 188 -1.33 9.44 -9.93
N ASP A 189 -1.70 10.72 -9.96
CA ASP A 189 -3.10 11.13 -9.76
C ASP A 189 -4.01 10.50 -10.81
N THR A 190 -3.60 10.58 -12.08
CA THR A 190 -4.42 10.09 -13.18
C THR A 190 -4.62 8.57 -13.07
N LEU A 191 -3.56 7.83 -12.78
CA LEU A 191 -3.66 6.38 -12.72
C LEU A 191 -4.47 5.91 -11.53
N LEU A 192 -4.37 6.60 -10.38
CA LEU A 192 -5.17 6.23 -9.23
C LEU A 192 -6.66 6.39 -9.53
N ARG A 193 -7.04 7.52 -10.15
CA ARG A 193 -8.43 7.73 -10.53
C ARG A 193 -8.89 6.66 -11.52
N ALA A 194 -8.05 6.34 -12.50
CA ALA A 194 -8.40 5.31 -13.48
C ALA A 194 -8.65 3.96 -12.80
N ARG A 195 -7.78 3.59 -11.85
CA ARG A 195 -7.96 2.33 -11.13
C ARG A 195 -9.27 2.31 -10.36
N ALA A 196 -9.63 3.45 -9.73
CA ALA A 196 -10.90 3.53 -8.99
C ALA A 196 -12.07 3.35 -9.93
N ILE A 197 -12.06 4.03 -11.06
CA ILE A 197 -13.19 3.99 -12.00
C ILE A 197 -13.32 2.61 -12.63
N GLU A 198 -12.23 2.08 -13.17
CA GLU A 198 -12.31 0.84 -13.95
C GLU A 198 -12.55 -0.37 -13.06
N ASN A 199 -12.14 -0.30 -11.79
CA ASN A 199 -12.32 -1.41 -10.86
C ASN A 199 -13.50 -1.22 -9.93
N GLN A 200 -14.19 -0.10 -10.06
CA GLN A 200 -15.34 0.24 -9.22
C GLN A 200 -15.03 -0.03 -7.75
N ALA A 201 -13.97 0.62 -7.26
CA ALA A 201 -13.44 0.37 -5.92
C ALA A 201 -12.87 1.65 -5.36
N TYR A 202 -12.81 1.73 -4.02
CA TYR A 202 -12.04 2.76 -3.35
C TYR A 202 -10.55 2.50 -3.58
N ILE A 203 -9.79 3.57 -3.81
CA ILE A 203 -8.34 3.47 -4.01
C ILE A 203 -7.65 4.39 -3.02
N VAL A 204 -6.64 3.85 -2.34
CA VAL A 204 -5.82 4.62 -1.40
C VAL A 204 -4.38 4.52 -1.86
N CYS A 205 -3.69 5.65 -1.91
CA CYS A 205 -2.26 5.65 -2.14
C CYS A 205 -1.57 6.46 -1.06
N CYS A 206 -0.64 5.84 -0.36
CA CYS A 206 0.21 6.53 0.59
C CYS A 206 1.60 6.70 -0.02
N ASN A 207 1.96 7.95 -0.32
CA ASN A 207 3.25 8.31 -0.88
C ASN A 207 4.11 8.90 0.24
N ARG A 208 5.43 8.81 0.10
CA ARG A 208 6.31 9.46 1.04
C ARG A 208 6.38 10.97 0.79
N SER A 209 6.87 11.72 1.77
CA SER A 209 7.26 13.11 1.60
C SER A 209 8.78 13.24 1.73
N GLY A 210 9.30 14.45 1.52
CA GLY A 210 10.73 14.72 1.67
C GLY A 210 11.50 14.54 0.37
N GLU A 211 12.73 14.11 0.50
CA GLU A 211 13.58 13.91 -0.68
C GLU A 211 14.60 12.81 -0.43
N ASP A 212 15.12 12.25 -1.50
CA ASP A 212 16.23 11.31 -1.44
C ASP A 212 17.07 11.48 -2.71
N ALA A 213 17.98 10.54 -2.95
CA ALA A 213 18.88 10.64 -4.11
C ALA A 213 18.15 10.56 -5.44
N TYR A 214 16.89 10.12 -5.45
CA TYR A 214 16.14 9.89 -6.68
C TYR A 214 15.11 10.96 -6.97
N GLY A 215 14.90 11.90 -6.06
CA GLY A 215 14.00 12.99 -6.35
C GLY A 215 13.37 13.59 -5.12
N GLN A 216 12.42 14.45 -5.39
CA GLN A 216 11.64 15.11 -4.36
C GLN A 216 10.24 14.52 -4.32
N TYR A 217 9.65 14.53 -3.14
CA TYR A 217 8.35 13.93 -2.90
C TYR A 217 7.50 14.93 -2.11
N ASP A 218 6.44 15.38 -2.74
CA ASP A 218 5.55 16.37 -2.12
C ASP A 218 4.63 15.76 -1.08
N GLY A 219 4.75 14.46 -0.85
CA GLY A 219 3.82 13.79 0.03
C GLY A 219 2.45 13.61 -0.60
N GLN A 220 2.36 13.75 -1.92
CA GLN A 220 1.08 13.61 -2.60
C GLN A 220 0.54 12.21 -2.44
N SER A 221 -0.41 12.10 -1.52
CA SER A 221 -1.14 10.87 -1.25
C SER A 221 -2.59 11.14 -1.58
N TYR A 222 -3.30 10.12 -2.02
CA TYR A 222 -4.66 10.28 -2.50
C TYR A 222 -5.55 9.18 -1.95
N MET A 223 -6.80 9.55 -1.66
CA MET A 223 -7.84 8.59 -1.34
C MET A 223 -9.01 8.90 -2.23
N ASP A 224 -9.31 7.99 -3.14
CA ASP A 224 -10.31 8.20 -4.17
C ASP A 224 -11.51 7.29 -3.94
N ASP A 225 -12.70 7.82 -4.23
CA ASP A 225 -13.88 6.98 -4.19
C ASP A 225 -13.99 6.19 -5.50
N PHE A 226 -14.98 5.34 -5.56
CA PHE A 226 -15.18 4.41 -6.69
C PHE A 226 -15.63 5.11 -7.98
N HIS A 227 -15.84 6.41 -7.94
CA HIS A 227 -16.07 7.21 -9.16
C HIS A 227 -14.81 7.95 -9.58
N GLY A 228 -13.69 7.74 -8.89
CA GLY A 228 -12.45 8.43 -9.19
C GLY A 228 -12.41 9.86 -8.65
N ARG A 229 -13.31 10.20 -7.73
CA ARG A 229 -13.27 11.52 -7.10
C ARG A 229 -12.36 11.47 -5.89
N VAL A 230 -11.56 12.52 -5.76
CA VAL A 230 -10.61 12.58 -4.65
C VAL A 230 -11.35 12.97 -3.37
N UNK A 231 -11.22 12.01 -2.52
CA UNK A 231 -11.82 12.17 -1.30
C UNK A 231 -10.97 12.82 -0.32
N ALA A 232 -9.68 12.52 -0.30
CA ALA A 232 -8.69 13.16 0.54
C ALA A 232 -7.37 13.22 -0.23
N GLN A 233 -6.59 14.27 0.01
CA GLN A 233 -5.33 14.48 -0.69
C GLN A 233 -4.39 15.21 0.25
N SER A 234 -3.16 14.80 0.27
CA SER A 234 -2.18 15.49 1.11
C SER A 234 -1.19 16.28 0.26
N UNK A 235 -0.69 17.02 0.92
CA UNK A 235 0.29 17.81 0.35
C UNK A 235 1.39 17.98 1.28
N GLY A 236 1.97 17.14 1.77
CA GLY A 236 3.05 17.20 2.73
C GLY A 236 3.02 15.98 3.62
N ALA A 237 3.53 16.13 4.82
CA ALA A 237 3.73 14.98 5.71
C ALA A 237 2.56 14.71 6.65
N ALA A 238 1.56 15.58 6.70
CA ALA A 238 0.45 15.38 7.63
C ALA A 238 -0.44 14.23 7.21
N PRO A 239 -0.96 13.47 8.16
CA PRO A 239 -1.84 12.36 7.80
C PRO A 239 -3.15 12.84 7.18
N ILE A 240 -3.70 12.01 6.29
CA ILE A 240 -5.00 12.25 5.69
C ILE A 240 -5.91 11.06 5.97
N PHE A 241 -7.21 11.32 5.95
CA PHE A 241 -8.21 10.32 6.34
C PHE A 241 -9.33 10.26 5.33
N MET A 242 -9.88 9.06 5.16
CA MET A 242 -11.11 8.86 4.39
C MET A 242 -11.91 7.75 5.07
N THR A 243 -13.23 7.93 5.12
CA THR A 243 -14.11 6.88 5.58
C THR A 243 -14.82 6.31 4.36
N ALA A 244 -14.56 5.05 4.07
CA ALA A 244 -15.18 4.35 2.96
C ALA A 244 -16.54 3.80 3.40
N GLU A 245 -17.54 3.95 2.54
CA GLU A 245 -18.92 3.54 2.83
C GLU A 245 -19.30 2.35 1.96
N ARG A 246 -19.58 1.23 2.59
CA ARG A 246 -19.84 -0.02 1.89
C ARG A 246 -21.11 0.05 1.07
N GLU A 247 -22.18 0.59 1.66
CA GLU A 247 -23.47 0.61 0.96
C GLU A 247 -23.41 1.51 -0.28
N ALA A 248 -22.70 2.63 -0.21
CA ALA A 248 -22.57 3.52 -1.37
C ALA A 248 -21.88 2.81 -2.52
N LEU A 249 -20.82 2.07 -2.21
CA LEU A 249 -20.10 1.31 -3.24
C LEU A 249 -21.01 0.25 -3.86
N GLU A 250 -21.71 -0.50 -3.03
CA GLU A 250 -22.53 -1.58 -3.56
C GLU A 250 -23.71 -1.05 -4.36
N ALA A 251 -24.27 0.09 -3.95
CA ALA A 251 -25.33 0.72 -4.74
C ALA A 251 -24.83 1.15 -6.11
N SER A 252 -23.62 1.69 -6.16
CA SER A 252 -23.02 2.09 -7.43
C SER A 252 -22.79 0.88 -8.33
N ARG A 253 -22.32 -0.23 -7.76
CA ARG A 253 -22.08 -1.44 -8.55
C ARG A 253 -23.39 -2.06 -9.07
N ARG A 254 -24.47 -1.91 -8.32
CA ARG A 254 -25.77 -2.38 -8.82
C ARG A 254 -26.28 -1.55 -9.99
N LYS A 255 -25.98 -0.25 -9.98
CA LYS A 255 -26.40 0.63 -11.09
C LYS A 255 -25.61 0.38 -12.36
N LEU A 256 -24.31 0.17 -12.23
CA LEU A 256 -23.43 -0.08 -13.37
C LEU A 256 -22.69 -1.38 -13.10
N THR A 257 -23.07 -2.41 -13.83
CA THR A 257 -22.54 -3.76 -13.57
C THR A 257 -21.33 -4.08 -14.46
N ALA A 258 -20.46 -3.09 -14.64
CA ALA A 258 -19.35 -3.23 -15.59
C ALA A 258 -18.40 -4.38 -15.25
N LEU A 259 -18.23 -4.67 -13.95
CA LEU A 259 -17.33 -5.75 -13.58
C LEU A 259 -17.83 -7.12 -14.06
N LEU A 260 -19.15 -7.26 -14.24
CA LEU A 260 -19.69 -8.51 -14.76
C LEU A 260 -19.40 -8.71 -16.25
N ASP A 261 -19.07 -7.64 -16.94
CA ASP A 261 -18.81 -7.69 -18.38
C ASP A 261 -17.32 -7.84 -18.68
N ALA A 262 -16.48 -7.88 -17.66
CA ALA A 262 -15.03 -7.91 -17.85
C ALA A 262 -14.57 -9.21 -18.48
N ASP A 263 -13.53 -9.13 -19.27
CA ASP A 263 -12.94 -10.32 -19.88
C ASP A 263 -12.24 -11.16 -18.83
N ASN A 264 -12.25 -12.46 -19.06
CA ASN A 264 -11.45 -13.39 -18.26
C ASN A 264 -10.05 -13.47 -18.84
N PHE A 265 -9.07 -13.61 -18.00
CA PHE A 265 -7.69 -13.73 -18.44
C PHE A 265 -6.86 -14.38 -17.36
N LYS A 266 -5.66 -14.78 -17.73
CA LYS A 266 -4.72 -15.43 -16.82
C LYS A 266 -3.36 -14.76 -16.96
N ILE A 267 -2.72 -14.45 -15.83
CA ILE A 267 -1.38 -13.87 -15.84
C ILE A 267 -0.38 -15.01 -15.68
N GLU A 268 0.66 -14.99 -16.49
CA GLU A 268 1.78 -15.92 -16.34
C GLU A 268 2.87 -15.22 -15.54
N PHE A 269 3.29 -15.89 -14.47
CA PHE A 269 4.29 -15.31 -13.57
C PHE A 269 5.68 -15.88 -13.78
#